data_0362f5f587c54f67e0e609033ab4a603
#
_entry.id   0362f5f587c54f67e0e609033ab4a603
#
_cell.length_a   1.000
_cell.length_b   1.000
_cell.length_c   1.000
_cell.angle_alpha   90.00
_cell.angle_beta   90.00
_cell.angle_gamma   90.00
#
_symmetry.space_group_name_H-M   'P 1'
#
loop_
_entity.id
_entity.type
_entity.pdbx_description
1 polymer ?
#
loop_
_entity_poly.entity_id
_entity_poly.type
_entity_poly.pdbx_seq_one_letter_code
_entity_poly.pdbx_strand_id
1 'polypeptide(L)'
;MSLTVTKLKQLTVVEDSAEALGSTYKGRKCGTFGDYGILSFNGNKIITTSGGGAMVVPSKEKKEKTVFLAIQARDNAPHYQHSEVGYNYRMSNISAGIGRGQMQVLDEHISLRREMHQFYSKLFNQIPGVTLLSEPNSDFYSNHWLSAILIDPKKSGGITREDLRLAFEEENIESRPLWKPMHLQPLYQEYPFYGTGVCERLFENGLCLPSGSNLTDSDRSRIEEVVDKLFK
;
A
#
# COMPACT_ATOMS: atom_id res chain seq x y z
N MET A 1 6.27 9.11 -14.67
CA MET A 1 6.00 10.21 -15.66
C MET A 1 5.60 11.44 -14.85
N SER A 2 6.11 12.64 -15.18
CA SER A 2 5.76 13.83 -14.39
C SER A 2 4.35 14.32 -14.75
N LEU A 3 3.60 14.87 -13.77
CA LEU A 3 2.27 15.46 -14.00
C LEU A 3 2.30 16.58 -15.06
N THR A 4 3.43 17.23 -15.26
CA THR A 4 3.63 18.21 -16.32
C THR A 4 3.51 17.59 -17.71
N VAL A 5 4.12 16.42 -17.92
CA VAL A 5 4.05 15.70 -19.20
C VAL A 5 2.63 15.21 -19.48
N THR A 6 1.91 14.73 -18.47
CA THR A 6 0.51 14.28 -18.66
C THR A 6 -0.41 15.44 -19.03
N LYS A 7 -0.25 16.61 -18.42
CA LYS A 7 -1.00 17.82 -18.78
C LYS A 7 -0.72 18.29 -20.21
N LEU A 8 0.56 18.32 -20.61
CA LEU A 8 0.95 18.70 -21.98
C LEU A 8 0.39 17.74 -23.05
N LYS A 9 0.23 16.46 -22.70
CA LYS A 9 -0.31 15.43 -23.58
C LYS A 9 -1.82 15.22 -23.44
N GLN A 10 -2.49 15.97 -22.58
CA GLN A 10 -3.91 15.81 -22.26
C GLN A 10 -4.30 14.38 -21.86
N LEU A 11 -3.42 13.69 -21.14
CA LEU A 11 -3.65 12.33 -20.66
C LEU A 11 -4.45 12.34 -19.38
N THR A 12 -5.46 11.48 -19.29
CA THR A 12 -6.14 11.20 -18.02
C THR A 12 -5.21 10.47 -17.07
N VAL A 13 -5.13 10.95 -15.84
CA VAL A 13 -4.31 10.37 -14.78
C VAL A 13 -5.20 9.73 -13.74
N VAL A 14 -5.06 8.41 -13.58
CA VAL A 14 -5.64 7.67 -12.46
C VAL A 14 -4.52 7.45 -11.44
N GLU A 15 -4.70 7.96 -10.22
CA GLU A 15 -3.76 7.83 -9.13
C GLU A 15 -4.16 6.63 -8.27
N ASP A 16 -3.38 5.57 -8.30
CA ASP A 16 -3.54 4.44 -7.38
C ASP A 16 -2.96 4.81 -6.03
N SER A 17 -3.82 5.25 -5.12
CA SER A 17 -3.51 5.58 -3.74
C SER A 17 -4.10 4.57 -2.75
N ALA A 18 -4.30 3.33 -3.21
CA ALA A 18 -4.88 2.26 -2.41
C ALA A 18 -4.14 2.02 -1.08
N GLU A 19 -2.87 2.36 -1.01
CA GLU A 19 -1.99 2.15 0.14
C GLU A 19 -1.48 3.48 0.75
N ALA A 20 -1.92 4.61 0.19
CA ALA A 20 -1.40 5.92 0.53
C ALA A 20 -2.40 6.82 1.27
N LEU A 21 -3.51 6.26 1.79
CA LEU A 21 -4.48 7.06 2.55
C LEU A 21 -3.79 7.70 3.77
N GLY A 22 -3.88 9.03 3.86
CA GLY A 22 -3.22 9.82 4.89
C GLY A 22 -1.81 10.31 4.52
N SER A 23 -1.13 9.67 3.57
CA SER A 23 0.16 10.12 3.06
C SER A 23 0.05 11.45 2.30
N THR A 24 1.17 12.22 2.28
CA THR A 24 1.23 13.48 1.55
C THR A 24 2.53 13.61 0.75
N TYR A 25 2.46 14.36 -0.34
CA TYR A 25 3.62 14.87 -1.06
C TYR A 25 3.54 16.39 -1.13
N LYS A 26 4.55 17.09 -0.61
CA LYS A 26 4.57 18.56 -0.48
C LYS A 26 3.31 19.10 0.22
N GLY A 27 2.89 18.43 1.28
CA GLY A 27 1.70 18.80 2.07
C GLY A 27 0.35 18.49 1.42
N ARG A 28 0.32 18.04 0.17
CA ARG A 28 -0.91 17.65 -0.53
C ARG A 28 -1.19 16.16 -0.37
N LYS A 29 -2.41 15.79 -0.05
CA LYS A 29 -2.83 14.39 0.17
C LYS A 29 -2.70 13.55 -1.10
N CYS A 30 -2.15 12.35 -0.98
CA CYS A 30 -2.19 11.35 -2.03
C CYS A 30 -3.63 10.98 -2.38
N GLY A 31 -3.87 10.62 -3.64
CA GLY A 31 -5.21 10.40 -4.19
C GLY A 31 -5.87 11.69 -4.72
N THR A 32 -5.17 12.84 -4.71
CA THR A 32 -5.71 14.11 -5.18
C THR A 32 -4.91 14.77 -6.31
N PHE A 33 -3.83 14.14 -6.77
CA PHE A 33 -2.96 14.71 -7.81
C PHE A 33 -3.47 14.45 -9.22
N GLY A 34 -4.11 13.29 -9.46
CA GLY A 34 -4.66 12.89 -10.73
C GLY A 34 -6.07 13.42 -11.00
N ASP A 35 -6.63 12.98 -12.12
CA ASP A 35 -8.04 13.21 -12.47
C ASP A 35 -8.97 12.32 -11.65
N TYR A 36 -8.48 11.15 -11.24
CA TYR A 36 -9.15 10.19 -10.38
C TYR A 36 -8.15 9.65 -9.37
N GLY A 37 -8.51 9.61 -8.09
CA GLY A 37 -7.73 8.96 -7.04
C GLY A 37 -8.46 7.74 -6.51
N ILE A 38 -7.75 6.62 -6.33
CA ILE A 38 -8.31 5.37 -5.85
C ILE A 38 -7.83 5.11 -4.43
N LEU A 39 -8.77 4.87 -3.51
CA LEU A 39 -8.52 4.47 -2.14
C LEU A 39 -9.07 3.06 -1.91
N SER A 40 -8.37 2.25 -1.13
CA SER A 40 -8.79 0.88 -0.80
C SER A 40 -9.08 0.75 0.69
N PHE A 41 -10.15 0.03 1.02
CA PHE A 41 -10.55 -0.32 2.38
C PHE A 41 -10.58 -1.85 2.57
N ASN A 42 -9.74 -2.57 1.82
CA ASN A 42 -9.57 -4.01 2.00
C ASN A 42 -9.04 -4.34 3.40
N GLY A 43 -9.16 -5.61 3.83
CA GLY A 43 -8.89 -6.06 5.19
C GLY A 43 -7.51 -5.69 5.75
N ASN A 44 -6.51 -5.62 4.88
CA ASN A 44 -5.12 -5.35 5.26
C ASN A 44 -4.69 -3.87 5.15
N LYS A 45 -5.58 -2.95 4.74
CA LYS A 45 -5.23 -1.53 4.58
C LYS A 45 -5.14 -0.80 5.92
N ILE A 46 -4.70 0.45 5.89
CA ILE A 46 -4.51 1.27 7.10
C ILE A 46 -5.81 1.48 7.89
N ILE A 47 -6.92 1.58 7.18
CA ILE A 47 -8.29 1.42 7.69
C ILE A 47 -9.02 0.43 6.81
N THR A 48 -10.00 -0.27 7.34
CA THR A 48 -10.71 -1.32 6.61
C THR A 48 -12.21 -1.26 6.78
N THR A 49 -12.91 -1.71 5.74
CA THR A 49 -14.34 -2.04 5.77
C THR A 49 -14.57 -3.50 5.35
N SER A 50 -13.57 -4.37 5.56
CA SER A 50 -13.48 -5.75 5.06
C SER A 50 -13.26 -5.83 3.55
N GLY A 51 -13.77 -4.89 2.79
CA GLY A 51 -13.64 -4.77 1.34
C GLY A 51 -14.17 -3.44 0.86
N GLY A 52 -14.08 -3.18 -0.44
CA GLY A 52 -14.49 -1.92 -1.05
C GLY A 52 -13.39 -0.86 -1.07
N GLY A 53 -13.77 0.34 -1.42
CA GLY A 53 -12.87 1.47 -1.59
C GLY A 53 -13.64 2.77 -1.86
N ALA A 54 -12.90 3.80 -2.20
CA ALA A 54 -13.48 5.08 -2.62
C ALA A 54 -12.73 5.65 -3.82
N MET A 55 -13.45 6.40 -4.64
CA MET A 55 -12.87 7.17 -5.73
C MET A 55 -12.96 8.66 -5.40
N VAL A 56 -11.83 9.33 -5.42
CA VAL A 56 -11.74 10.79 -5.34
C VAL A 56 -11.85 11.35 -6.74
N VAL A 57 -12.78 12.26 -6.95
CA VAL A 57 -13.06 12.86 -8.28
C VAL A 57 -13.16 14.38 -8.17
N PRO A 58 -12.78 15.14 -9.22
CA PRO A 58 -12.67 16.60 -9.15
C PRO A 58 -14.01 17.35 -9.29
N SER A 59 -15.08 16.68 -9.72
CA SER A 59 -16.37 17.36 -9.98
C SER A 59 -17.58 16.53 -9.58
N LYS A 60 -18.68 17.25 -9.36
CA LYS A 60 -20.00 16.66 -9.08
C LYS A 60 -20.47 15.75 -10.23
N GLU A 61 -20.29 16.21 -11.47
CA GLU A 61 -20.66 15.45 -12.67
C GLU A 61 -19.93 14.09 -12.73
N LYS A 62 -18.60 14.08 -12.52
CA LYS A 62 -17.82 12.83 -12.46
C LYS A 62 -18.27 11.93 -11.31
N LYS A 63 -18.61 12.51 -10.15
CA LYS A 63 -19.19 11.76 -9.03
C LYS A 63 -20.52 11.10 -9.42
N GLU A 64 -21.43 11.85 -10.02
CA GLU A 64 -22.74 11.35 -10.43
C GLU A 64 -22.61 10.22 -11.46
N LYS A 65 -21.74 10.38 -12.47
CA LYS A 65 -21.44 9.33 -13.43
C LYS A 65 -20.84 8.08 -12.77
N THR A 66 -19.89 8.25 -11.86
CA THR A 66 -19.27 7.14 -11.11
C THR A 66 -20.32 6.37 -10.29
N VAL A 67 -21.17 7.10 -9.57
CA VAL A 67 -22.24 6.49 -8.78
C VAL A 67 -23.24 5.75 -9.68
N PHE A 68 -23.65 6.35 -10.80
CA PHE A 68 -24.54 5.73 -11.76
C PHE A 68 -23.98 4.38 -12.26
N LEU A 69 -22.71 4.35 -12.67
CA LEU A 69 -22.06 3.12 -13.12
C LEU A 69 -21.92 2.08 -12.01
N ALA A 70 -21.64 2.50 -10.77
CA ALA A 70 -21.47 1.61 -9.61
C ALA A 70 -22.78 1.03 -9.07
N ILE A 71 -23.93 1.55 -9.51
CA ILE A 71 -25.26 1.04 -9.18
C ILE A 71 -25.93 0.41 -10.40
N GLN A 72 -25.15 -0.33 -11.19
CA GLN A 72 -25.59 -1.07 -12.37
C GLN A 72 -26.01 -0.19 -13.56
N ALA A 73 -25.67 1.08 -13.59
CA ALA A 73 -26.12 2.05 -14.61
C ALA A 73 -27.66 2.03 -14.80
N ARG A 74 -28.38 1.97 -13.68
CA ARG A 74 -29.84 1.92 -13.71
C ARG A 74 -30.41 3.29 -14.05
N ASP A 75 -31.20 3.36 -15.13
CA ASP A 75 -31.91 4.55 -15.54
C ASP A 75 -32.98 4.99 -14.53
N ASN A 76 -33.33 6.27 -14.57
CA ASN A 76 -34.43 6.81 -13.74
C ASN A 76 -35.79 6.43 -14.35
N ALA A 77 -36.23 5.20 -14.13
CA ALA A 77 -37.49 4.67 -14.58
C ALA A 77 -38.18 3.88 -13.43
N PRO A 78 -39.52 3.71 -13.43
CA PRO A 78 -40.25 2.93 -12.43
C PRO A 78 -39.95 1.42 -12.51
N HIS A 79 -39.40 0.96 -13.60
CA HIS A 79 -38.95 -0.40 -13.86
C HIS A 79 -37.45 -0.48 -14.03
N TYR A 80 -36.86 -1.67 -14.07
CA TYR A 80 -35.44 -1.86 -14.37
C TYR A 80 -35.21 -1.58 -15.85
N GLN A 81 -34.38 -0.56 -16.10
CA GLN A 81 -33.93 -0.16 -17.43
C GLN A 81 -32.47 0.27 -17.34
N HIS A 82 -31.69 -0.05 -18.35
CA HIS A 82 -30.27 0.20 -18.42
C HIS A 82 -29.89 0.65 -19.85
N SER A 83 -29.49 1.89 -19.99
CA SER A 83 -28.98 2.44 -21.26
C SER A 83 -27.48 2.24 -21.45
N GLU A 84 -26.77 1.90 -20.36
CA GLU A 84 -25.34 1.65 -20.34
C GLU A 84 -25.01 0.40 -19.52
N VAL A 85 -23.84 -0.17 -19.73
CA VAL A 85 -23.30 -1.25 -18.89
C VAL A 85 -22.76 -0.67 -17.58
N GLY A 86 -23.24 -1.19 -16.46
CA GLY A 86 -22.75 -0.84 -15.13
C GLY A 86 -22.60 -2.09 -14.26
N TYR A 87 -22.08 -1.89 -13.04
CA TYR A 87 -21.74 -2.98 -12.14
C TYR A 87 -22.31 -2.71 -10.74
N ASN A 88 -22.49 -3.77 -9.97
CA ASN A 88 -22.88 -3.66 -8.56
C ASN A 88 -21.63 -3.48 -7.69
N TYR A 89 -21.06 -2.28 -7.71
CA TYR A 89 -19.79 -1.95 -7.05
C TYR A 89 -19.97 -1.00 -5.86
N ARG A 90 -21.19 -0.60 -5.54
CA ARG A 90 -21.43 0.29 -4.43
C ARG A 90 -21.25 -0.42 -3.09
N MET A 91 -20.46 0.19 -2.21
CA MET A 91 -20.29 -0.27 -0.83
C MET A 91 -21.65 -0.32 -0.09
N SER A 92 -21.87 -1.37 0.70
CA SER A 92 -23.04 -1.49 1.55
C SER A 92 -23.06 -0.42 2.65
N ASN A 93 -24.24 -0.10 3.19
CA ASN A 93 -24.37 0.83 4.30
C ASN A 93 -23.64 0.33 5.56
N ILE A 94 -23.56 -1.00 5.77
CA ILE A 94 -22.85 -1.60 6.91
C ILE A 94 -21.36 -1.31 6.76
N SER A 95 -20.76 -1.66 5.61
CA SER A 95 -19.35 -1.38 5.32
C SER A 95 -19.03 0.11 5.39
N ALA A 96 -19.91 0.97 4.83
CA ALA A 96 -19.74 2.41 4.90
C ALA A 96 -19.80 2.96 6.34
N GLY A 97 -20.65 2.38 7.19
CA GLY A 97 -20.72 2.70 8.62
C GLY A 97 -19.44 2.36 9.35
N ILE A 98 -18.87 1.16 9.11
CA ILE A 98 -17.56 0.76 9.62
C ILE A 98 -16.48 1.74 9.15
N GLY A 99 -16.47 2.08 7.86
CA GLY A 99 -15.50 3.03 7.29
C GLY A 99 -15.55 4.42 7.94
N ARG A 100 -16.72 4.91 8.27
CA ARG A 100 -16.88 6.18 9.01
C ARG A 100 -16.25 6.12 10.41
N GLY A 101 -16.43 5.01 11.12
CA GLY A 101 -15.78 4.81 12.41
C GLY A 101 -14.26 4.71 12.27
N GLN A 102 -13.79 3.94 11.30
CA GLN A 102 -12.36 3.79 11.02
C GLN A 102 -11.67 5.11 10.61
N MET A 103 -12.37 6.00 9.88
CA MET A 103 -11.84 7.32 9.53
C MET A 103 -11.58 8.20 10.76
N GLN A 104 -12.28 8.00 11.87
CA GLN A 104 -12.07 8.79 13.09
C GLN A 104 -10.73 8.46 13.76
N VAL A 105 -10.19 7.27 13.54
CA VAL A 105 -8.91 6.80 14.13
C VAL A 105 -7.77 6.74 13.10
N LEU A 106 -7.96 7.27 11.90
CA LEU A 106 -6.96 7.22 10.83
C LEU A 106 -5.62 7.82 11.25
N ASP A 107 -5.64 9.02 11.84
CA ASP A 107 -4.42 9.72 12.22
C ASP A 107 -3.67 8.99 13.36
N GLU A 108 -4.41 8.36 14.27
CA GLU A 108 -3.84 7.48 15.30
C GLU A 108 -3.17 6.25 14.67
N HIS A 109 -3.84 5.58 13.73
CA HIS A 109 -3.27 4.44 13.02
C HIS A 109 -2.00 4.82 12.23
N ILE A 110 -1.97 6.01 11.62
CA ILE A 110 -0.77 6.52 10.96
C ILE A 110 0.36 6.70 11.97
N SER A 111 0.08 7.31 13.13
CA SER A 111 1.09 7.51 14.18
C SER A 111 1.69 6.18 14.64
N LEU A 112 0.85 5.21 14.97
CA LEU A 112 1.29 3.89 15.44
C LEU A 112 2.12 3.13 14.39
N ARG A 113 1.75 3.21 13.09
CA ARG A 113 2.56 2.62 12.01
C ARG A 113 3.90 3.34 11.82
N ARG A 114 3.93 4.65 11.98
CA ARG A 114 5.17 5.43 11.96
C ARG A 114 6.07 5.10 13.16
N GLU A 115 5.51 4.84 14.32
CA GLU A 115 6.24 4.34 15.49
C GLU A 115 6.86 2.96 15.24
N MET A 116 6.11 2.04 14.59
CA MET A 116 6.68 0.76 14.15
C MET A 116 7.83 0.94 13.16
N HIS A 117 7.71 1.85 12.21
CA HIS A 117 8.80 2.17 11.30
C HIS A 117 10.04 2.72 12.05
N GLN A 118 9.83 3.58 13.06
CA GLN A 118 10.92 4.07 13.91
C GLN A 118 11.57 2.95 14.74
N PHE A 119 10.78 2.01 15.25
CA PHE A 119 11.30 0.81 15.91
C PHE A 119 12.22 0.03 14.96
N TYR A 120 11.80 -0.26 13.75
CA TYR A 120 12.63 -0.93 12.76
C TYR A 120 13.87 -0.11 12.36
N SER A 121 13.76 1.20 12.30
CA SER A 121 14.92 2.07 12.04
C SER A 121 16.01 1.89 13.10
N LYS A 122 15.61 1.77 14.37
CA LYS A 122 16.57 1.52 15.47
C LYS A 122 17.12 0.10 15.42
N LEU A 123 16.24 -0.88 15.20
CA LEU A 123 16.62 -2.31 15.18
C LEU A 123 17.63 -2.62 14.09
N PHE A 124 17.42 -2.14 12.87
CA PHE A 124 18.27 -2.45 11.72
C PHE A 124 19.43 -1.50 11.48
N ASN A 125 19.49 -0.37 12.18
CA ASN A 125 20.50 0.67 11.93
C ASN A 125 21.96 0.17 12.04
N GLN A 126 22.21 -0.84 12.86
CA GLN A 126 23.54 -1.39 13.11
C GLN A 126 23.80 -2.73 12.39
N ILE A 127 22.83 -3.23 11.62
CA ILE A 127 22.97 -4.51 10.94
C ILE A 127 23.54 -4.29 9.53
N PRO A 128 24.78 -4.72 9.25
CA PRO A 128 25.37 -4.54 7.94
C PRO A 128 24.52 -5.21 6.85
N GLY A 129 24.38 -4.54 5.73
CA GLY A 129 23.64 -5.08 4.58
C GLY A 129 22.13 -4.98 4.67
N VAL A 130 21.57 -4.52 5.79
CA VAL A 130 20.12 -4.27 5.90
C VAL A 130 19.83 -2.79 5.76
N THR A 131 18.87 -2.45 4.90
CA THR A 131 18.45 -1.07 4.65
C THR A 131 16.94 -0.95 4.79
N LEU A 132 16.47 -0.14 5.73
CA LEU A 132 15.05 0.20 5.86
C LEU A 132 14.67 1.22 4.79
N LEU A 133 13.59 0.95 4.05
CA LEU A 133 13.05 1.89 3.08
C LEU A 133 12.33 3.02 3.80
N SER A 134 12.78 4.25 3.57
CA SER A 134 12.29 5.46 4.23
C SER A 134 11.96 6.56 3.22
N GLU A 135 11.33 7.62 3.68
CA GLU A 135 11.05 8.81 2.88
C GLU A 135 12.36 9.42 2.34
N PRO A 136 12.43 9.75 1.05
CA PRO A 136 13.67 10.25 0.45
C PRO A 136 14.06 11.65 0.92
N ASN A 137 13.09 12.47 1.34
CA ASN A 137 13.29 13.80 1.91
C ASN A 137 12.00 14.31 2.57
N SER A 138 12.01 15.54 3.11
CA SER A 138 10.89 16.17 3.82
C SER A 138 9.67 16.53 2.96
N ASP A 139 9.75 16.42 1.64
CA ASP A 139 8.59 16.61 0.76
C ASP A 139 7.56 15.47 0.91
N PHE A 140 8.01 14.32 1.41
CA PHE A 140 7.19 13.12 1.55
C PHE A 140 6.81 12.90 3.01
N TYR A 141 5.56 12.56 3.24
CA TYR A 141 5.04 12.06 4.51
C TYR A 141 4.29 10.75 4.24
N SER A 142 4.90 9.64 4.56
CA SER A 142 4.32 8.31 4.39
C SER A 142 3.45 7.93 5.58
N ASN A 143 2.33 7.27 5.33
CA ASN A 143 1.55 6.62 6.36
C ASN A 143 2.24 5.35 6.91
N HIS A 144 3.34 4.91 6.29
CA HIS A 144 4.04 3.65 6.56
C HIS A 144 3.08 2.46 6.71
N TRP A 145 2.14 2.34 5.76
CA TRP A 145 1.22 1.20 5.72
C TRP A 145 1.94 -0.13 5.94
N LEU A 146 3.11 -0.30 5.32
CA LEU A 146 4.07 -1.36 5.60
C LEU A 146 5.47 -0.75 5.78
N SER A 147 6.22 -1.27 6.74
CA SER A 147 7.67 -1.09 6.80
C SER A 147 8.33 -2.17 5.97
N ALA A 148 9.29 -1.79 5.13
CA ALA A 148 9.99 -2.72 4.26
C ALA A 148 11.50 -2.53 4.33
N ILE A 149 12.23 -3.63 4.29
CA ILE A 149 13.70 -3.65 4.27
C ILE A 149 14.24 -4.27 3.00
N LEU A 150 15.47 -3.93 2.67
CA LEU A 150 16.29 -4.64 1.69
C LEU A 150 17.46 -5.30 2.42
N ILE A 151 17.76 -6.54 2.08
CA ILE A 151 18.92 -7.28 2.62
C ILE A 151 19.90 -7.56 1.47
N ASP A 152 21.13 -7.08 1.59
CA ASP A 152 22.21 -7.38 0.69
C ASP A 152 23.05 -8.54 1.26
N PRO A 153 22.93 -9.78 0.72
CA PRO A 153 23.61 -10.95 1.28
C PRO A 153 25.12 -10.82 1.29
N LYS A 154 25.69 -9.99 0.41
CA LYS A 154 27.15 -9.77 0.36
C LYS A 154 27.66 -8.99 1.55
N LYS A 155 26.79 -8.24 2.23
CA LYS A 155 27.16 -7.39 3.37
C LYS A 155 26.59 -7.90 4.69
N SER A 156 25.54 -8.74 4.66
CA SER A 156 24.88 -9.30 5.83
C SER A 156 25.45 -10.65 6.29
N GLY A 157 26.65 -11.01 5.85
CA GLY A 157 27.24 -12.32 6.20
C GLY A 157 26.61 -13.51 5.48
N GLY A 158 25.96 -13.28 4.34
CA GLY A 158 25.30 -14.31 3.55
C GLY A 158 23.80 -14.46 3.85
N ILE A 159 23.30 -13.76 4.87
CA ILE A 159 21.87 -13.80 5.24
C ILE A 159 21.03 -13.11 4.15
N THR A 160 19.98 -13.80 3.71
CA THR A 160 19.04 -13.33 2.70
C THR A 160 17.73 -12.85 3.34
N ARG A 161 16.88 -12.19 2.54
CA ARG A 161 15.52 -11.86 2.98
C ARG A 161 14.68 -13.11 3.25
N GLU A 162 15.00 -14.23 2.59
CA GLU A 162 14.27 -15.50 2.79
C GLU A 162 14.65 -16.15 4.12
N ASP A 163 15.92 -16.07 4.53
CA ASP A 163 16.33 -16.59 5.84
C ASP A 163 15.60 -15.87 6.97
N LEU A 164 15.47 -14.52 6.87
CA LEU A 164 14.71 -13.75 7.85
C LEU A 164 13.20 -14.07 7.80
N ARG A 165 12.64 -14.24 6.60
CA ARG A 165 11.23 -14.62 6.45
C ARG A 165 10.93 -15.96 7.11
N LEU A 166 11.80 -16.94 6.90
CA LEU A 166 11.67 -18.28 7.49
C LEU A 166 11.85 -18.23 9.02
N ALA A 167 12.84 -17.48 9.52
CA ALA A 167 13.02 -17.30 10.95
C ALA A 167 11.79 -16.65 11.63
N PHE A 168 11.15 -15.70 10.99
CA PHE A 168 9.88 -15.15 11.47
C PHE A 168 8.74 -16.17 11.42
N GLU A 169 8.64 -16.96 10.34
CA GLU A 169 7.61 -18.00 10.18
C GLU A 169 7.70 -19.07 11.26
N GLU A 170 8.91 -19.50 11.64
CA GLU A 170 9.17 -20.44 12.74
C GLU A 170 8.61 -19.93 14.09
N GLU A 171 8.64 -18.62 14.30
CA GLU A 171 8.10 -17.97 15.49
C GLU A 171 6.63 -17.48 15.32
N ASN A 172 5.96 -17.94 14.25
CA ASN A 172 4.59 -17.54 13.90
C ASN A 172 4.43 -16.02 13.74
N ILE A 173 5.42 -15.38 13.14
CA ILE A 173 5.41 -13.95 12.78
C ILE A 173 5.30 -13.85 11.25
N GLU A 174 4.22 -13.22 10.77
CA GLU A 174 4.00 -13.07 9.33
C GLU A 174 4.88 -11.96 8.75
N SER A 175 5.63 -12.28 7.69
CA SER A 175 6.31 -11.34 6.82
C SER A 175 6.15 -11.76 5.37
N ARG A 176 6.30 -10.83 4.43
CA ARG A 176 6.07 -11.11 3.00
C ARG A 176 7.18 -10.50 2.15
N PRO A 177 7.65 -11.21 1.10
CA PRO A 177 8.49 -10.57 0.09
C PRO A 177 7.82 -9.32 -0.47
N LEU A 178 8.59 -8.36 -0.97
CA LEU A 178 8.04 -7.31 -1.84
C LEU A 178 7.35 -7.93 -3.06
N TRP A 179 6.48 -7.16 -3.71
CA TRP A 179 5.66 -7.68 -4.82
C TRP A 179 6.51 -8.16 -5.98
N LYS A 180 6.22 -9.39 -6.42
CA LYS A 180 6.82 -9.93 -7.65
C LYS A 180 6.45 -9.04 -8.83
N PRO A 181 7.42 -8.55 -9.61
CA PRO A 181 7.17 -7.69 -10.76
C PRO A 181 6.22 -8.32 -11.78
N MET A 182 5.38 -7.49 -12.42
CA MET A 182 4.35 -7.96 -13.34
C MET A 182 4.93 -8.78 -14.50
N HIS A 183 6.03 -8.34 -15.10
CA HIS A 183 6.70 -9.05 -16.20
C HIS A 183 7.32 -10.40 -15.79
N LEU A 184 7.49 -10.66 -14.47
CA LEU A 184 7.92 -11.95 -13.94
C LEU A 184 6.73 -12.85 -13.56
N GLN A 185 5.49 -12.35 -13.60
CA GLN A 185 4.32 -13.18 -13.38
C GLN A 185 4.13 -14.13 -14.56
N PRO A 186 3.79 -15.42 -14.35
CA PRO A 186 3.61 -16.38 -15.44
C PRO A 186 2.69 -15.90 -16.54
N LEU A 187 1.64 -15.15 -16.17
CA LEU A 187 0.65 -14.61 -17.09
C LEU A 187 1.22 -13.57 -18.08
N TYR A 188 2.31 -12.88 -17.73
CA TYR A 188 2.85 -11.75 -18.48
C TYR A 188 4.24 -11.97 -19.06
N GLN A 189 4.80 -13.17 -18.97
CA GLN A 189 6.16 -13.48 -19.43
C GLN A 189 6.35 -13.31 -20.93
N GLU A 190 5.29 -13.43 -21.73
CA GLU A 190 5.34 -13.29 -23.19
C GLU A 190 5.21 -11.83 -23.65
N TYR A 191 4.95 -10.89 -22.73
CA TYR A 191 4.79 -9.48 -23.08
C TYR A 191 6.09 -8.70 -22.98
N PRO A 192 6.31 -7.68 -23.82
CA PRO A 192 7.52 -6.87 -23.78
C PRO A 192 7.64 -6.12 -22.43
N PHE A 193 8.85 -6.12 -21.89
CA PHE A 193 9.20 -5.38 -20.67
C PHE A 193 10.22 -4.28 -20.99
N TYR A 194 9.99 -3.09 -20.45
CA TYR A 194 10.88 -1.94 -20.55
C TYR A 194 11.27 -1.49 -19.16
N GLY A 195 12.49 -1.79 -18.73
CA GLY A 195 12.94 -1.50 -17.38
C GLY A 195 14.45 -1.67 -17.21
N THR A 196 14.94 -1.34 -16.00
CA THR A 196 16.38 -1.37 -15.66
C THR A 196 16.73 -2.45 -14.63
N GLY A 197 15.82 -3.38 -14.35
CA GLY A 197 16.02 -4.44 -13.36
C GLY A 197 15.91 -3.98 -11.90
N VAL A 198 15.40 -2.78 -11.65
CA VAL A 198 15.25 -2.26 -10.26
C VAL A 198 14.20 -3.05 -9.50
N CYS A 199 13.03 -3.27 -10.11
CA CYS A 199 11.93 -3.97 -9.46
C CYS A 199 12.27 -5.44 -9.16
N GLU A 200 13.04 -6.10 -10.02
CA GLU A 200 13.53 -7.46 -9.79
C GLU A 200 14.45 -7.50 -8.56
N ARG A 201 15.42 -6.58 -8.48
CA ARG A 201 16.32 -6.50 -7.31
C ARG A 201 15.57 -6.16 -6.03
N LEU A 202 14.56 -5.29 -6.08
CA LEU A 202 13.72 -4.99 -4.93
C LEU A 202 12.94 -6.23 -4.48
N PHE A 203 12.37 -6.99 -5.41
CA PHE A 203 11.66 -8.24 -5.10
C PHE A 203 12.60 -9.31 -4.54
N GLU A 204 13.79 -9.46 -5.13
CA GLU A 204 14.77 -10.45 -4.73
C GLU A 204 15.29 -10.23 -3.30
N ASN A 205 15.51 -8.96 -2.93
CA ASN A 205 16.15 -8.61 -1.66
C ASN A 205 15.21 -8.01 -0.62
N GLY A 206 13.94 -7.77 -0.97
CA GLY A 206 13.03 -7.01 -0.16
C GLY A 206 12.05 -7.84 0.66
N LEU A 207 11.79 -7.40 1.89
CA LEU A 207 10.85 -8.01 2.82
C LEU A 207 9.97 -6.94 3.47
N CYS A 208 8.65 -7.15 3.42
CA CYS A 208 7.68 -6.41 4.21
C CYS A 208 7.59 -7.01 5.62
N LEU A 209 7.66 -6.15 6.62
CA LEU A 209 7.68 -6.50 8.04
C LEU A 209 6.31 -6.29 8.69
N PRO A 210 6.02 -6.94 9.83
CA PRO A 210 4.83 -6.66 10.62
C PRO A 210 4.69 -5.17 10.90
N SER A 211 3.58 -4.56 10.50
CA SER A 211 3.41 -3.10 10.58
C SER A 211 2.03 -2.71 11.14
N GLY A 212 1.34 -3.64 11.78
CA GLY A 212 0.00 -3.40 12.34
C GLY A 212 -0.01 -2.30 13.40
N SER A 213 -1.05 -1.47 13.41
CA SER A 213 -1.26 -0.46 14.46
C SER A 213 -1.61 -1.05 15.83
N ASN A 214 -1.86 -2.34 15.90
CA ASN A 214 -2.20 -3.07 17.13
C ASN A 214 -1.00 -3.83 17.74
N LEU A 215 0.21 -3.70 17.20
CA LEU A 215 1.40 -4.37 17.71
C LEU A 215 1.80 -3.78 19.08
N THR A 216 1.98 -4.68 20.04
CA THR A 216 2.36 -4.36 21.41
C THR A 216 3.88 -4.35 21.59
N ASP A 217 4.35 -3.91 22.76
CA ASP A 217 5.78 -4.00 23.12
C ASP A 217 6.25 -5.47 23.20
N SER A 218 5.38 -6.38 23.63
CA SER A 218 5.67 -7.83 23.62
C SER A 218 5.87 -8.34 22.20
N ASP A 219 5.07 -7.88 21.22
CA ASP A 219 5.26 -8.26 19.82
C ASP A 219 6.56 -7.70 19.26
N ARG A 220 6.91 -6.46 19.62
CA ARG A 220 8.21 -5.84 19.23
C ARG A 220 9.39 -6.61 19.80
N SER A 221 9.32 -7.04 21.06
CA SER A 221 10.38 -7.86 21.69
C SER A 221 10.56 -9.20 20.99
N ARG A 222 9.49 -9.87 20.61
CA ARG A 222 9.57 -11.12 19.83
C ARG A 222 10.23 -10.91 18.46
N ILE A 223 9.88 -9.81 17.76
CA ILE A 223 10.50 -9.45 16.49
C ILE A 223 12.01 -9.21 16.67
N GLU A 224 12.39 -8.46 17.72
CA GLU A 224 13.79 -8.16 18.03
C GLU A 224 14.59 -9.43 18.36
N GLU A 225 14.04 -10.36 19.14
CA GLU A 225 14.67 -11.64 19.47
C GLU A 225 14.98 -12.49 18.22
N VAL A 226 14.05 -12.53 17.26
CA VAL A 226 14.27 -13.26 15.99
C VAL A 226 15.40 -12.60 15.18
N VAL A 227 15.37 -11.28 15.06
CA VAL A 227 16.40 -10.53 14.32
C VAL A 227 17.77 -10.72 14.98
N ASP A 228 17.85 -10.58 16.29
CA ASP A 228 19.07 -10.73 17.07
C ASP A 228 19.67 -12.14 16.95
N LYS A 229 18.83 -13.17 17.00
CA LYS A 229 19.25 -14.57 16.85
C LYS A 229 19.79 -14.87 15.46
N LEU A 230 19.25 -14.21 14.43
CA LEU A 230 19.66 -14.46 13.04
C LEU A 230 20.92 -13.69 12.65
N PHE A 231 21.10 -12.45 13.12
CA PHE A 231 22.17 -11.55 12.68
C PHE A 231 23.37 -11.44 13.66
N LYS A 232 23.27 -12.03 14.84
CA LYS A 232 24.36 -12.12 15.82
C LYS A 232 24.98 -13.52 15.82
#